data_ba28a4318ac2faf4b1f903abc17f0262
#
_entry.id   ba28a4318ac2faf4b1f903abc17f0262
#
_cell.length_a   1.000
_cell.length_b   1.000
_cell.length_c   1.000
_cell.angle_alpha   90.00
_cell.angle_beta   90.00
_cell.angle_gamma   90.00
#
_symmetry.space_group_name_H-M   'P 1'
#
loop_
_entity.id
_entity.type
_entity.pdbx_description
1 polymer ?
#
loop_
_entity_poly.entity_id
_entity_poly.type
_entity_poly.pdbx_seq_one_letter_code
_entity_poly.pdbx_strand_id
1 'polypeptide(L)'
;MPESPDPVELARELADDVLFPGALGADAAEIVPIDRLDRLAAAGFYGLAGPEHAGGMGVDFATALEVIEIIASGCLTTAFVWIQHHGAVRAVDEARPALRDAWLARLCSGAVRAGVAFSGLRRPGPPILTTEAEGDGWRFNGFAPWVTGWGRVNVIRAAARRDDGDIVWALVDATAGPTLRAEPLRLAAVNASATVTVSFDHHLVPADRVISIQRFDEWQAADRANLRLNGSLALGVARRCAALLESEPLATELVECRRALDMATPDSMPEQRARASQLALRAATTLVVSGGGRSITMDHHAQRLAREALFLLVFGQTPAIKAAQLHRLYDGSHG
;
A
#
# COMPACT_ATOMS: atom_id res chain seq x y z
N MET A 1 -13.58 2.37 -32.21
CA MET A 1 -12.64 2.92 -31.22
C MET A 1 -11.58 1.84 -31.01
N PRO A 2 -10.27 2.14 -30.99
CA PRO A 2 -9.31 1.13 -30.59
C PRO A 2 -9.69 0.65 -29.17
N GLU A 3 -9.65 -0.64 -28.95
CA GLU A 3 -9.84 -1.25 -27.64
C GLU A 3 -8.82 -0.64 -26.68
N SER A 4 -9.27 -0.25 -25.48
CA SER A 4 -8.34 0.19 -24.44
C SER A 4 -7.36 -0.95 -24.14
N PRO A 5 -6.07 -0.68 -23.99
CA PRO A 5 -5.10 -1.74 -23.73
C PRO A 5 -5.47 -2.51 -22.46
N ASP A 6 -5.26 -3.82 -22.47
CA ASP A 6 -5.49 -4.68 -21.30
C ASP A 6 -4.62 -4.18 -20.12
N PRO A 7 -5.22 -3.81 -18.98
CA PRO A 7 -4.47 -3.29 -17.85
C PRO A 7 -3.45 -4.29 -17.29
N VAL A 8 -3.70 -5.59 -17.45
CA VAL A 8 -2.77 -6.64 -17.01
C VAL A 8 -1.53 -6.70 -17.90
N GLU A 9 -1.72 -6.63 -19.22
CA GLU A 9 -0.60 -6.58 -20.19
C GLU A 9 0.23 -5.30 -19.99
N LEU A 10 -0.42 -4.15 -19.87
CA LEU A 10 0.25 -2.88 -19.62
C LEU A 10 1.04 -2.89 -18.29
N ALA A 11 0.51 -3.56 -17.26
CA ALA A 11 1.22 -3.73 -16.00
C ALA A 11 2.46 -4.62 -16.16
N ARG A 12 2.41 -5.68 -17.00
CA ARG A 12 3.56 -6.54 -17.28
C ARG A 12 4.67 -5.77 -18.00
N GLU A 13 4.33 -5.04 -19.05
CA GLU A 13 5.27 -4.18 -19.78
C GLU A 13 5.96 -3.19 -18.82
N LEU A 14 5.19 -2.47 -18.00
CA LEU A 14 5.77 -1.55 -17.02
C LEU A 14 6.65 -2.24 -15.97
N ALA A 15 6.21 -3.39 -15.47
CA ALA A 15 6.96 -4.11 -14.45
C ALA A 15 8.28 -4.67 -14.97
N ASP A 16 8.29 -5.23 -16.19
CA ASP A 16 9.45 -5.94 -16.74
C ASP A 16 10.42 -5.01 -17.47
N ASP A 17 9.92 -4.02 -18.21
CA ASP A 17 10.76 -3.16 -19.05
C ASP A 17 11.22 -1.88 -18.32
N VAL A 18 10.50 -1.45 -17.29
CA VAL A 18 10.78 -0.17 -16.61
C VAL A 18 11.09 -0.35 -15.13
N LEU A 19 10.17 -0.98 -14.38
CA LEU A 19 10.27 -0.96 -12.93
C LEU A 19 11.38 -1.89 -12.42
N PHE A 20 11.44 -3.12 -12.93
CA PHE A 20 12.43 -4.10 -12.48
C PHE A 20 13.86 -3.72 -12.88
N PRO A 21 14.18 -3.36 -14.14
CA PRO A 21 15.53 -2.96 -14.52
C PRO A 21 16.07 -1.80 -13.68
N GLY A 22 15.21 -0.85 -13.35
CA GLY A 22 15.61 0.28 -12.53
C GLY A 22 15.40 0.11 -11.01
N ALA A 23 14.99 -1.08 -10.51
CA ALA A 23 14.59 -1.24 -9.11
C ALA A 23 15.73 -1.08 -8.11
N LEU A 24 16.97 -1.46 -8.48
CA LEU A 24 18.15 -1.22 -7.64
C LEU A 24 18.44 0.28 -7.48
N GLY A 25 18.30 1.06 -8.55
CA GLY A 25 18.43 2.51 -8.48
C GLY A 25 17.36 3.16 -7.61
N ALA A 26 16.11 2.65 -7.66
CA ALA A 26 15.05 3.11 -6.78
C ALA A 26 15.28 2.74 -5.32
N ASP A 27 15.82 1.56 -5.03
CA ASP A 27 16.14 1.11 -3.68
C ASP A 27 17.26 1.95 -3.06
N ALA A 28 18.24 2.35 -3.85
CA ALA A 28 19.37 3.19 -3.42
C ALA A 28 19.03 4.68 -3.29
N ALA A 29 17.90 5.13 -3.84
CA ALA A 29 17.49 6.53 -3.78
C ALA A 29 16.97 6.92 -2.38
N GLU A 30 17.02 8.20 -2.06
CA GLU A 30 16.40 8.74 -0.83
C GLU A 30 14.88 8.73 -0.91
N ILE A 31 14.34 8.90 -2.11
CA ILE A 31 12.91 8.94 -2.40
C ILE A 31 12.65 8.33 -3.78
N VAL A 32 11.53 7.61 -3.94
CA VAL A 32 11.11 7.02 -5.23
C VAL A 32 11.21 8.05 -6.35
N PRO A 33 11.95 7.74 -7.44
CA PRO A 33 12.03 8.61 -8.61
C PRO A 33 10.64 8.94 -9.16
N ILE A 34 10.39 10.21 -9.41
CA ILE A 34 9.06 10.71 -9.78
C ILE A 34 8.56 10.14 -11.11
N ASP A 35 9.47 9.94 -12.08
CA ASP A 35 9.18 9.38 -13.39
C ASP A 35 8.48 8.01 -13.33
N ARG A 36 8.74 7.20 -12.31
CA ARG A 36 8.07 5.91 -12.10
C ARG A 36 6.60 6.09 -11.76
N LEU A 37 6.32 7.04 -10.87
CA LEU A 37 4.95 7.37 -10.50
C LEU A 37 4.21 8.06 -11.65
N ASP A 38 4.92 8.85 -12.45
CA ASP A 38 4.38 9.50 -13.66
C ASP A 38 4.03 8.46 -14.73
N ARG A 39 4.83 7.41 -14.89
CA ARG A 39 4.51 6.29 -15.80
C ARG A 39 3.27 5.52 -15.34
N LEU A 40 3.10 5.28 -14.05
CA LEU A 40 1.88 4.68 -13.53
C LEU A 40 0.65 5.59 -13.74
N ALA A 41 0.83 6.91 -13.65
CA ALA A 41 -0.23 7.87 -13.95
C ALA A 41 -0.57 7.89 -15.46
N ALA A 42 0.43 7.92 -16.33
CA ALA A 42 0.25 7.86 -17.78
C ALA A 42 -0.43 6.57 -18.25
N ALA A 43 -0.20 5.45 -17.55
CA ALA A 43 -0.89 4.18 -17.76
C ALA A 43 -2.32 4.13 -17.18
N GLY A 44 -2.81 5.21 -16.53
CA GLY A 44 -4.13 5.26 -15.91
C GLY A 44 -4.24 4.55 -14.56
N PHE A 45 -3.16 4.00 -14.01
CA PHE A 45 -3.20 3.13 -12.84
C PHE A 45 -3.52 3.86 -11.52
N TYR A 46 -3.49 5.18 -11.48
CA TYR A 46 -4.02 5.91 -10.33
C TYR A 46 -5.55 5.84 -10.25
N GLY A 47 -6.22 5.67 -11.40
CA GLY A 47 -7.66 5.43 -11.49
C GLY A 47 -8.03 3.96 -11.67
N LEU A 48 -7.17 2.99 -11.34
CA LEU A 48 -7.34 1.57 -11.66
C LEU A 48 -8.74 1.04 -11.35
N ALA A 49 -9.20 1.16 -10.11
CA ALA A 49 -10.56 0.80 -9.69
C ALA A 49 -11.49 2.03 -9.55
N GLY A 50 -11.05 3.20 -10.01
CA GLY A 50 -11.87 4.41 -10.04
C GLY A 50 -12.92 4.34 -11.14
N PRO A 51 -14.06 5.06 -11.01
CA PRO A 51 -15.14 5.00 -11.97
C PRO A 51 -14.77 5.66 -13.31
N GLU A 52 -15.23 5.09 -14.41
CA GLU A 52 -14.94 5.55 -15.78
C GLU A 52 -15.37 7.01 -16.01
N HIS A 53 -16.52 7.41 -15.45
CA HIS A 53 -17.02 8.77 -15.61
C HIS A 53 -16.11 9.85 -15.00
N ALA A 54 -15.20 9.46 -14.11
CA ALA A 54 -14.18 10.34 -13.51
C ALA A 54 -12.77 10.10 -14.12
N GLY A 55 -12.67 9.39 -15.23
CA GLY A 55 -11.41 9.05 -15.90
C GLY A 55 -10.67 7.89 -15.26
N GLY A 56 -11.33 7.08 -14.44
CA GLY A 56 -10.81 5.82 -13.95
C GLY A 56 -10.95 4.69 -14.97
N MET A 57 -10.29 3.55 -14.73
CA MET A 57 -10.35 2.38 -15.61
C MET A 57 -11.55 1.46 -15.32
N GLY A 58 -12.18 1.59 -14.16
CA GLY A 58 -13.35 0.81 -13.76
C GLY A 58 -13.10 -0.69 -13.68
N VAL A 59 -11.85 -1.14 -13.49
CA VAL A 59 -11.56 -2.57 -13.45
C VAL A 59 -12.15 -3.23 -12.21
N ASP A 60 -12.50 -4.50 -12.33
CA ASP A 60 -12.95 -5.28 -11.19
C ASP A 60 -11.84 -5.53 -10.16
N PHE A 61 -12.25 -5.99 -8.98
CA PHE A 61 -11.32 -6.18 -7.87
C PHE A 61 -10.26 -7.25 -8.17
N ALA A 62 -10.60 -8.30 -8.91
CA ALA A 62 -9.65 -9.37 -9.25
C ALA A 62 -8.55 -8.85 -10.19
N THR A 63 -8.93 -8.11 -11.22
CA THR A 63 -8.00 -7.43 -12.14
C THR A 63 -7.11 -6.43 -11.39
N ALA A 64 -7.68 -5.64 -10.48
CA ALA A 64 -6.91 -4.71 -9.67
C ALA A 64 -5.86 -5.42 -8.80
N LEU A 65 -6.20 -6.56 -8.19
CA LEU A 65 -5.27 -7.38 -7.40
C LEU A 65 -4.14 -7.95 -8.25
N GLU A 66 -4.42 -8.39 -9.48
CA GLU A 66 -3.40 -8.90 -10.41
C GLU A 66 -2.45 -7.78 -10.86
N VAL A 67 -2.96 -6.62 -11.23
CA VAL A 67 -2.13 -5.45 -11.58
C VAL A 67 -1.22 -5.07 -10.43
N ILE A 68 -1.73 -5.02 -9.18
CA ILE A 68 -0.93 -4.70 -7.99
C ILE A 68 0.19 -5.73 -7.79
N GLU A 69 -0.09 -7.03 -7.95
CA GLU A 69 0.90 -8.10 -7.87
C GLU A 69 2.00 -7.91 -8.92
N ILE A 70 1.62 -7.62 -10.15
CA ILE A 70 2.56 -7.43 -11.26
C ILE A 70 3.44 -6.20 -11.02
N ILE A 71 2.88 -5.06 -10.67
CA ILE A 71 3.65 -3.84 -10.38
C ILE A 71 4.61 -4.07 -9.19
N ALA A 72 4.17 -4.79 -8.14
CA ALA A 72 5.02 -5.15 -7.02
C ALA A 72 6.17 -6.09 -7.42
N SER A 73 5.98 -6.97 -8.42
CA SER A 73 7.04 -7.81 -8.96
C SER A 73 8.13 -7.01 -9.68
N GLY A 74 7.79 -5.87 -10.24
CA GLY A 74 8.77 -4.95 -10.83
C GLY A 74 9.58 -4.20 -9.78
N CYS A 75 8.90 -3.51 -8.87
CA CYS A 75 9.55 -2.74 -7.79
C CYS A 75 8.58 -2.57 -6.61
N LEU A 76 8.85 -3.27 -5.51
CA LEU A 76 8.01 -3.17 -4.32
C LEU A 76 7.93 -1.75 -3.78
N THR A 77 9.03 -0.99 -3.74
CA THR A 77 9.04 0.38 -3.24
C THR A 77 8.09 1.28 -4.01
N THR A 78 8.09 1.20 -5.35
CA THR A 78 7.16 1.95 -6.21
C THR A 78 5.72 1.50 -5.97
N ALA A 79 5.46 0.19 -5.96
CA ALA A 79 4.14 -0.37 -5.70
C ALA A 79 3.62 0.04 -4.32
N PHE A 80 4.47 0.04 -3.30
CA PHE A 80 4.12 0.40 -1.93
C PHE A 80 3.69 1.87 -1.79
N VAL A 81 4.36 2.79 -2.46
CA VAL A 81 3.94 4.20 -2.50
C VAL A 81 2.61 4.35 -3.25
N TRP A 82 2.51 3.73 -4.42
CA TRP A 82 1.35 3.86 -5.29
C TRP A 82 0.08 3.24 -4.71
N ILE A 83 0.17 2.07 -4.05
CA ILE A 83 -1.00 1.35 -3.52
C ILE A 83 -1.76 2.14 -2.44
N GLN A 84 -1.09 3.07 -1.74
CA GLN A 84 -1.71 3.90 -0.71
C GLN A 84 -2.82 4.79 -1.28
N HIS A 85 -2.75 5.12 -2.57
CA HIS A 85 -3.65 6.03 -3.25
C HIS A 85 -5.09 5.53 -3.39
N HIS A 86 -5.25 4.24 -3.69
CA HIS A 86 -6.56 3.70 -4.09
C HIS A 86 -7.64 3.80 -3.00
N GLY A 87 -7.24 3.79 -1.73
CA GLY A 87 -8.16 4.02 -0.63
C GLY A 87 -8.76 5.43 -0.61
N ALA A 88 -8.04 6.43 -1.13
CA ALA A 88 -8.55 7.79 -1.25
C ALA A 88 -9.51 7.91 -2.44
N VAL A 89 -9.21 7.29 -3.59
CA VAL A 89 -10.10 7.25 -4.77
C VAL A 89 -11.46 6.71 -4.37
N ARG A 90 -11.51 5.51 -3.76
CA ARG A 90 -12.77 4.89 -3.32
C ARG A 90 -13.52 5.74 -2.30
N ALA A 91 -12.82 6.26 -1.29
CA ALA A 91 -13.47 7.04 -0.24
C ALA A 91 -14.04 8.37 -0.76
N VAL A 92 -13.40 8.99 -1.75
CA VAL A 92 -13.87 10.23 -2.38
C VAL A 92 -15.02 9.95 -3.34
N ASP A 93 -15.05 8.83 -4.04
CA ASP A 93 -16.17 8.42 -4.89
C ASP A 93 -17.47 8.25 -4.09
N GLU A 94 -17.37 7.69 -2.89
CA GLU A 94 -18.48 7.50 -1.95
C GLU A 94 -18.84 8.78 -1.15
N ALA A 95 -18.03 9.84 -1.26
CA ALA A 95 -18.22 11.06 -0.48
C ALA A 95 -19.35 11.96 -1.02
N ARG A 96 -19.68 13.03 -0.24
CA ARG A 96 -20.65 14.04 -0.66
C ARG A 96 -20.29 14.65 -2.03
N PRO A 97 -21.29 15.02 -2.86
CA PRO A 97 -21.07 15.46 -4.24
C PRO A 97 -20.01 16.56 -4.39
N ALA A 98 -20.05 17.60 -3.57
CA ALA A 98 -19.11 18.72 -3.67
C ALA A 98 -17.64 18.30 -3.50
N LEU A 99 -17.35 17.35 -2.60
CA LEU A 99 -15.99 16.83 -2.42
C LEU A 99 -15.61 15.90 -3.57
N ARG A 100 -16.51 15.00 -3.96
CA ARG A 100 -16.31 14.10 -5.10
C ARG A 100 -16.00 14.89 -6.38
N ASP A 101 -16.80 15.86 -6.72
CA ASP A 101 -16.65 16.67 -7.93
C ASP A 101 -15.33 17.47 -7.94
N ALA A 102 -14.87 17.92 -6.77
CA ALA A 102 -13.61 18.65 -6.63
C ALA A 102 -12.35 17.76 -6.73
N TRP A 103 -12.44 16.47 -6.35
CA TRP A 103 -11.25 15.66 -6.13
C TRP A 103 -11.15 14.40 -6.98
N LEU A 104 -12.27 13.73 -7.32
CA LEU A 104 -12.24 12.38 -7.86
C LEU A 104 -11.48 12.28 -9.18
N ALA A 105 -11.77 13.14 -10.16
CA ALA A 105 -11.09 13.12 -11.45
C ALA A 105 -9.59 13.41 -11.33
N ARG A 106 -9.19 14.30 -10.41
CA ARG A 106 -7.79 14.62 -10.14
C ARG A 106 -7.05 13.45 -9.47
N LEU A 107 -7.75 12.69 -8.63
CA LEU A 107 -7.22 11.46 -8.05
C LEU A 107 -7.12 10.37 -9.12
N CYS A 108 -8.15 10.10 -9.89
CA CYS A 108 -8.15 9.06 -10.93
C CYS A 108 -7.06 9.28 -11.98
N SER A 109 -6.79 10.53 -12.36
CA SER A 109 -5.71 10.86 -13.31
C SER A 109 -4.30 10.81 -12.70
N GLY A 110 -4.15 10.75 -11.38
CA GLY A 110 -2.85 10.88 -10.69
C GLY A 110 -2.29 12.31 -10.68
N ALA A 111 -3.07 13.32 -11.13
CA ALA A 111 -2.71 14.73 -10.98
C ALA A 111 -2.65 15.15 -9.51
N VAL A 112 -3.44 14.49 -8.66
CA VAL A 112 -3.32 14.52 -7.22
C VAL A 112 -3.05 13.10 -6.74
N ARG A 113 -1.95 12.91 -6.02
CA ARG A 113 -1.57 11.63 -5.43
C ARG A 113 -1.86 11.66 -3.94
N ALA A 114 -2.45 10.59 -3.43
CA ALA A 114 -2.82 10.47 -2.03
C ALA A 114 -1.99 9.39 -1.32
N GLY A 115 -1.56 9.71 -0.10
CA GLY A 115 -1.07 8.75 0.88
C GLY A 115 -2.13 8.44 1.92
N VAL A 116 -1.79 7.65 2.94
CA VAL A 116 -2.68 7.30 4.06
C VAL A 116 -2.06 7.61 5.41
N ALA A 117 -2.88 8.04 6.37
CA ALA A 117 -2.50 8.38 7.74
C ALA A 117 -3.55 7.82 8.73
N PHE A 118 -3.72 6.48 8.77
CA PHE A 118 -4.68 5.83 9.65
C PHE A 118 -4.14 4.59 10.40
N SER A 119 -2.86 4.27 10.25
CA SER A 119 -2.26 3.09 10.91
C SER A 119 -2.42 3.10 12.44
N GLY A 120 -2.55 4.29 13.03
CA GLY A 120 -2.84 4.48 14.44
C GLY A 120 -4.16 3.87 14.90
N LEU A 121 -5.16 3.75 14.03
CA LEU A 121 -6.45 3.14 14.34
C LEU A 121 -6.36 1.65 14.69
N ARG A 122 -5.34 0.94 14.18
CA ARG A 122 -5.10 -0.49 14.43
C ARG A 122 -4.33 -0.76 15.73
N ARG A 123 -3.84 0.28 16.40
CA ARG A 123 -3.09 0.11 17.64
C ARG A 123 -4.04 -0.13 18.82
N PRO A 124 -3.72 -1.03 19.74
CA PRO A 124 -4.43 -1.14 21.00
C PRO A 124 -4.16 0.10 21.87
N GLY A 125 -5.11 0.43 22.74
CA GLY A 125 -5.00 1.54 23.67
C GLY A 125 -5.67 2.83 23.18
N PRO A 126 -5.40 3.97 23.83
CA PRO A 126 -6.02 5.25 23.49
C PRO A 126 -5.60 5.73 22.09
N PRO A 127 -6.45 6.53 21.42
CA PRO A 127 -6.15 7.14 20.13
C PRO A 127 -4.87 7.99 20.19
N ILE A 128 -4.03 7.89 19.16
CA ILE A 128 -2.81 8.68 19.03
C ILE A 128 -2.96 9.88 18.10
N LEU A 129 -4.06 9.93 17.35
CA LEU A 129 -4.51 11.08 16.57
C LEU A 129 -5.98 11.31 16.90
N THR A 130 -6.27 12.44 17.55
CA THR A 130 -7.59 12.84 18.02
C THR A 130 -8.10 14.05 17.26
N THR A 131 -9.40 14.32 17.37
CA THR A 131 -10.01 15.48 16.75
C THR A 131 -11.19 15.99 17.54
N GLU A 132 -11.38 17.29 17.51
CA GLU A 132 -12.54 18.02 18.04
C GLU A 132 -13.10 18.95 16.96
N ALA A 133 -14.39 19.26 17.04
CA ALA A 133 -15.04 20.21 16.14
C ALA A 133 -14.57 21.63 16.44
N GLU A 134 -14.28 22.41 15.39
CA GLU A 134 -13.92 23.82 15.49
C GLU A 134 -14.50 24.61 14.33
N GLY A 135 -15.42 25.49 14.65
CA GLY A 135 -16.18 26.23 13.63
C GLY A 135 -16.98 25.25 12.75
N ASP A 136 -16.76 25.30 11.46
CA ASP A 136 -17.31 24.37 10.47
C ASP A 136 -16.37 23.21 10.13
N GLY A 137 -15.15 23.18 10.75
CA GLY A 137 -14.12 22.18 10.48
C GLY A 137 -13.78 21.32 11.71
N TRP A 138 -12.58 20.74 11.66
CA TRP A 138 -12.06 19.82 12.67
C TRP A 138 -10.62 20.12 12.99
N ARG A 139 -10.29 20.14 14.26
CA ARG A 139 -8.92 20.32 14.75
C ARG A 139 -8.30 18.97 15.07
N PHE A 140 -7.29 18.57 14.29
CA PHE A 140 -6.53 17.33 14.50
C PHE A 140 -5.36 17.58 15.42
N ASN A 141 -5.15 16.69 16.41
CA ASN A 141 -4.05 16.79 17.37
C ASN A 141 -3.47 15.39 17.68
N GLY A 142 -2.14 15.30 17.69
CA GLY A 142 -1.42 14.03 17.90
C GLY A 142 -0.52 13.66 16.73
N PHE A 143 -0.43 12.36 16.40
CA PHE A 143 0.46 11.93 15.33
C PHE A 143 -0.06 10.70 14.59
N ALA A 144 0.34 10.57 13.33
CA ALA A 144 0.10 9.41 12.45
C ALA A 144 1.44 8.79 12.07
N PRO A 145 1.80 7.60 12.56
CA PRO A 145 3.00 6.88 12.16
C PRO A 145 2.80 6.20 10.79
N TRP A 146 3.90 5.89 10.11
CA TRP A 146 3.91 5.11 8.89
C TRP A 146 3.14 5.76 7.72
N VAL A 147 3.24 7.06 7.56
CA VAL A 147 2.72 7.79 6.39
C VAL A 147 3.72 7.66 5.26
N THR A 148 3.33 6.96 4.20
CA THR A 148 4.19 6.59 3.07
C THR A 148 4.04 7.56 1.90
N GLY A 149 5.14 7.82 1.19
CA GLY A 149 5.16 8.66 -0.02
C GLY A 149 5.32 10.16 0.26
N TRP A 150 5.82 10.55 1.42
CA TRP A 150 6.05 11.97 1.72
C TRP A 150 6.96 12.62 0.68
N GLY A 151 6.57 13.79 0.16
CA GLY A 151 7.25 14.45 -0.96
C GLY A 151 6.92 13.86 -2.36
N ARG A 152 6.07 12.84 -2.43
CA ARG A 152 5.53 12.25 -3.68
C ARG A 152 4.01 12.24 -3.72
N VAL A 153 3.36 12.41 -2.58
CA VAL A 153 1.91 12.59 -2.47
C VAL A 153 1.57 14.06 -2.21
N ASN A 154 0.42 14.50 -2.71
CA ASN A 154 -0.08 15.87 -2.55
C ASN A 154 -0.97 15.98 -1.32
N VAL A 155 -1.70 14.91 -1.00
CA VAL A 155 -2.60 14.82 0.14
C VAL A 155 -2.41 13.50 0.87
N ILE A 156 -2.81 13.46 2.14
CA ILE A 156 -2.96 12.23 2.92
C ILE A 156 -4.42 12.07 3.31
N ARG A 157 -4.96 10.86 3.13
CA ARG A 157 -6.24 10.48 3.72
C ARG A 157 -5.98 10.15 5.19
N ALA A 158 -6.30 11.11 6.06
CA ALA A 158 -6.07 11.03 7.48
C ALA A 158 -7.33 10.62 8.25
N ALA A 159 -7.14 9.91 9.37
CA ALA A 159 -8.21 9.45 10.25
C ALA A 159 -7.92 9.83 11.69
N ALA A 160 -8.73 10.69 12.27
CA ALA A 160 -8.63 11.12 13.66
C ALA A 160 -9.86 10.69 14.48
N ARG A 161 -9.65 10.28 15.74
CA ARG A 161 -10.70 9.83 16.65
C ARG A 161 -11.30 10.99 17.42
N ARG A 162 -12.62 11.04 17.48
CA ARG A 162 -13.38 11.90 18.38
C ARG A 162 -13.48 11.29 19.78
N ASP A 163 -13.86 12.10 20.75
CA ASP A 163 -14.06 11.65 22.15
C ASP A 163 -15.20 10.62 22.27
N ASP A 164 -16.25 10.72 21.41
CA ASP A 164 -17.34 9.73 21.34
C ASP A 164 -16.94 8.42 20.65
N GLY A 165 -15.72 8.35 20.14
CA GLY A 165 -15.17 7.18 19.50
C GLY A 165 -15.33 7.12 18.00
N ASP A 166 -16.07 8.03 17.37
CA ASP A 166 -16.19 8.11 15.92
C ASP A 166 -14.87 8.56 15.27
N ILE A 167 -14.72 8.24 13.99
CA ILE A 167 -13.56 8.62 13.18
C ILE A 167 -13.96 9.71 12.20
N VAL A 168 -13.23 10.81 12.21
CA VAL A 168 -13.27 11.80 11.13
C VAL A 168 -12.22 11.47 10.10
N TRP A 169 -12.65 11.21 8.88
CA TRP A 169 -11.80 10.99 7.70
C TRP A 169 -11.71 12.27 6.89
N ALA A 170 -10.49 12.66 6.54
CA ALA A 170 -10.28 13.88 5.76
C ALA A 170 -9.10 13.78 4.78
N LEU A 171 -9.11 14.62 3.74
CA LEU A 171 -7.96 14.90 2.90
C LEU A 171 -7.17 16.07 3.50
N VAL A 172 -5.97 15.79 3.95
CA VAL A 172 -5.04 16.78 4.50
C VAL A 172 -3.90 16.99 3.51
N ASP A 173 -3.51 18.24 3.25
CA ASP A 173 -2.40 18.54 2.36
C ASP A 173 -1.08 17.98 2.92
N ALA A 174 -0.35 17.22 2.12
CA ALA A 174 0.91 16.57 2.53
C ALA A 174 2.08 17.56 2.43
N THR A 175 1.95 18.69 3.11
CA THR A 175 2.94 19.78 3.12
C THR A 175 3.25 20.16 4.56
N ALA A 176 4.54 20.12 4.92
CA ALA A 176 4.98 20.54 6.24
C ALA A 176 4.74 22.04 6.47
N GLY A 177 4.36 22.39 7.67
CA GLY A 177 4.04 23.76 8.07
C GLY A 177 4.03 23.93 9.58
N PRO A 178 3.55 25.06 10.09
CA PRO A 178 3.56 25.35 11.53
C PRO A 178 2.82 24.32 12.39
N THR A 179 1.71 23.76 11.84
CA THR A 179 0.82 22.83 12.56
C THR A 179 0.91 21.39 12.05
N LEU A 180 1.76 21.11 11.05
CA LEU A 180 1.95 19.79 10.48
C LEU A 180 3.44 19.55 10.22
N ARG A 181 4.02 18.55 10.88
CA ARG A 181 5.44 18.20 10.73
C ARG A 181 5.58 16.76 10.30
N ALA A 182 6.64 16.45 9.54
CA ALA A 182 6.95 15.12 9.07
C ALA A 182 8.37 14.73 9.51
N GLU A 183 8.49 13.62 10.23
CA GLU A 183 9.77 13.08 10.69
C GLU A 183 10.08 11.79 9.94
N PRO A 184 11.17 11.73 9.15
CA PRO A 184 11.54 10.57 8.36
C PRO A 184 11.83 9.34 9.22
N LEU A 185 11.34 8.17 8.76
CA LEU A 185 11.73 6.87 9.28
C LEU A 185 12.82 6.27 8.39
N ARG A 186 13.90 5.77 8.99
CA ARG A 186 14.94 5.04 8.25
C ARG A 186 14.61 3.56 8.23
N LEU A 187 14.33 3.03 7.05
CA LEU A 187 13.87 1.66 6.87
C LEU A 187 14.96 0.79 6.25
N ALA A 188 15.08 -0.46 6.73
CA ALA A 188 16.00 -1.45 6.18
C ALA A 188 15.61 -1.93 4.77
N ALA A 189 14.33 -1.81 4.43
CA ALA A 189 13.79 -2.10 3.10
C ALA A 189 12.80 -1.02 2.72
N VAL A 190 12.56 -0.82 1.44
CA VAL A 190 11.65 0.19 0.88
C VAL A 190 11.92 1.61 1.43
N ASN A 191 13.17 1.91 1.79
CA ASN A 191 13.54 3.19 2.41
C ASN A 191 13.17 4.38 1.52
N ALA A 192 13.34 4.25 0.21
CA ALA A 192 12.94 5.27 -0.76
C ALA A 192 11.43 5.50 -0.86
N SER A 193 10.61 4.75 -0.12
CA SER A 193 9.18 5.07 0.03
C SER A 193 8.95 6.39 0.77
N ALA A 194 9.99 6.99 1.35
CA ALA A 194 9.93 8.21 2.13
C ALA A 194 8.80 8.15 3.18
N THR A 195 8.78 7.06 3.93
CA THR A 195 7.82 6.87 5.02
C THR A 195 8.20 7.73 6.21
N VAL A 196 7.22 8.44 6.79
CA VAL A 196 7.41 9.40 7.87
C VAL A 196 6.42 9.17 9.01
N THR A 197 6.69 9.75 10.17
CA THR A 197 5.67 10.05 11.17
C THR A 197 5.21 11.49 10.96
N VAL A 198 3.89 11.68 10.80
CA VAL A 198 3.29 13.02 10.68
C VAL A 198 2.72 13.43 12.02
N SER A 199 3.15 14.57 12.55
CA SER A 199 2.62 15.19 13.77
C SER A 199 1.65 16.31 13.40
N PHE A 200 0.52 16.33 14.07
CA PHE A 200 -0.53 17.35 13.98
C PHE A 200 -0.55 18.12 15.28
N ASP A 201 -0.26 19.42 15.22
CA ASP A 201 -0.29 20.33 16.35
C ASP A 201 -1.48 21.26 16.20
N HIS A 202 -2.64 20.85 16.72
CA HIS A 202 -3.90 21.56 16.57
C HIS A 202 -4.21 21.95 15.11
N HIS A 203 -3.93 21.05 14.17
CA HIS A 203 -4.05 21.29 12.74
C HIS A 203 -5.52 21.40 12.31
N LEU A 204 -5.92 22.57 11.80
CA LEU A 204 -7.29 22.79 11.33
C LEU A 204 -7.52 22.11 9.97
N VAL A 205 -8.50 21.25 9.91
CA VAL A 205 -9.02 20.60 8.70
C VAL A 205 -10.37 21.21 8.38
N PRO A 206 -10.50 21.96 7.27
CA PRO A 206 -11.77 22.62 6.92
C PRO A 206 -12.83 21.58 6.50
N ALA A 207 -14.10 21.95 6.64
CA ALA A 207 -15.24 21.06 6.40
C ALA A 207 -15.28 20.52 4.95
N ASP A 208 -14.82 21.30 3.98
CA ASP A 208 -14.78 20.90 2.57
C ASP A 208 -13.75 19.80 2.27
N ARG A 209 -12.84 19.51 3.20
CA ARG A 209 -11.85 18.42 3.14
C ARG A 209 -12.31 17.16 3.87
N VAL A 210 -13.38 17.21 4.64
CA VAL A 210 -13.91 16.03 5.36
C VAL A 210 -14.59 15.09 4.37
N ILE A 211 -14.10 13.85 4.33
CA ILE A 211 -14.64 12.77 3.49
C ILE A 211 -15.88 12.18 4.13
N SER A 212 -15.77 11.74 5.38
CA SER A 212 -16.85 11.10 6.13
C SER A 212 -16.58 11.14 7.63
N ILE A 213 -17.66 10.94 8.40
CA ILE A 213 -17.58 10.58 9.82
C ILE A 213 -18.14 9.17 9.94
N GLN A 214 -17.40 8.26 10.55
CA GLN A 214 -17.69 6.84 10.57
C GLN A 214 -17.53 6.28 11.99
N ARG A 215 -18.40 5.38 12.40
CA ARG A 215 -18.26 4.64 13.64
C ARG A 215 -16.99 3.77 13.63
N PHE A 216 -16.30 3.71 14.75
CA PHE A 216 -15.06 2.93 14.85
C PHE A 216 -15.27 1.43 14.67
N ASP A 217 -16.35 0.87 15.24
CA ASP A 217 -16.70 -0.54 15.13
C ASP A 217 -17.03 -0.95 13.68
N GLU A 218 -17.74 -0.10 12.94
CA GLU A 218 -18.02 -0.32 11.51
C GLU A 218 -16.73 -0.30 10.68
N TRP A 219 -15.86 0.69 10.93
CA TRP A 219 -14.54 0.73 10.27
C TRP A 219 -13.73 -0.52 10.59
N GLN A 220 -13.70 -0.95 11.85
CA GLN A 220 -12.91 -2.11 12.27
C GLN A 220 -13.38 -3.40 11.58
N ALA A 221 -14.69 -3.57 11.40
CA ALA A 221 -15.26 -4.69 10.65
C ALA A 221 -14.86 -4.65 9.18
N ALA A 222 -14.97 -3.47 8.53
CA ALA A 222 -14.56 -3.27 7.14
C ALA A 222 -13.05 -3.45 6.94
N ASP A 223 -12.21 -2.99 7.86
CA ASP A 223 -10.76 -3.13 7.79
C ASP A 223 -10.31 -4.60 7.78
N ARG A 224 -10.98 -5.46 8.56
CA ARG A 224 -10.73 -6.92 8.54
C ARG A 224 -11.05 -7.54 7.18
N ALA A 225 -12.13 -7.11 6.53
CA ALA A 225 -12.51 -7.61 5.21
C ALA A 225 -11.55 -7.16 4.10
N ASN A 226 -10.88 -6.01 4.27
CA ASN A 226 -10.01 -5.40 3.26
C ASN A 226 -8.53 -5.86 3.34
N LEU A 227 -8.21 -6.92 4.08
CA LEU A 227 -6.82 -7.39 4.23
C LEU A 227 -6.25 -8.08 2.97
N ARG A 228 -7.09 -8.50 2.02
CA ARG A 228 -6.69 -9.25 0.82
C ARG A 228 -5.68 -8.48 -0.05
N LEU A 229 -5.94 -7.21 -0.30
CA LEU A 229 -5.18 -6.37 -1.22
C LEU A 229 -3.67 -6.35 -0.89
N ASN A 230 -3.30 -6.21 0.38
CA ASN A 230 -1.90 -6.21 0.81
C ASN A 230 -1.18 -7.54 0.54
N GLY A 231 -1.91 -8.65 0.39
CA GLY A 231 -1.35 -9.95 0.00
C GLY A 231 -0.73 -9.93 -1.39
N SER A 232 -1.26 -9.13 -2.31
CA SER A 232 -0.74 -9.01 -3.68
C SER A 232 0.70 -8.48 -3.72
N LEU A 233 1.11 -7.65 -2.77
CA LEU A 233 2.51 -7.20 -2.69
C LEU A 233 3.47 -8.36 -2.38
N ALA A 234 3.08 -9.26 -1.47
CA ALA A 234 3.90 -10.44 -1.14
C ALA A 234 3.95 -11.42 -2.33
N LEU A 235 2.81 -11.65 -2.99
CA LEU A 235 2.78 -12.47 -4.20
C LEU A 235 3.66 -11.89 -5.30
N GLY A 236 3.70 -10.56 -5.47
CA GLY A 236 4.55 -9.89 -6.46
C GLY A 236 6.04 -10.14 -6.22
N VAL A 237 6.52 -10.03 -4.98
CA VAL A 237 7.91 -10.37 -4.64
C VAL A 237 8.20 -11.86 -4.88
N ALA A 238 7.30 -12.75 -4.46
CA ALA A 238 7.44 -14.19 -4.70
C ALA A 238 7.47 -14.51 -6.21
N ARG A 239 6.58 -13.88 -7.01
CA ARG A 239 6.52 -13.99 -8.47
C ARG A 239 7.87 -13.64 -9.12
N ARG A 240 8.46 -12.51 -8.74
CA ARG A 240 9.76 -12.08 -9.28
C ARG A 240 10.87 -13.07 -8.91
N CYS A 241 10.89 -13.55 -7.68
CA CYS A 241 11.87 -14.55 -7.26
C CYS A 241 11.71 -15.87 -8.01
N ALA A 242 10.47 -16.36 -8.19
CA ALA A 242 10.20 -17.59 -8.94
C ALA A 242 10.65 -17.48 -10.40
N ALA A 243 10.41 -16.31 -11.04
CA ALA A 243 10.85 -16.04 -12.41
C ALA A 243 12.38 -16.01 -12.53
N LEU A 244 13.08 -15.34 -11.60
CA LEU A 244 14.55 -15.26 -11.62
C LEU A 244 15.23 -16.61 -11.32
N LEU A 245 14.54 -17.50 -10.61
CA LEU A 245 14.99 -18.86 -10.31
C LEU A 245 14.58 -19.88 -11.38
N GLU A 246 13.74 -19.49 -12.33
CA GLU A 246 13.08 -20.39 -13.30
C GLU A 246 12.46 -21.61 -12.60
N SER A 247 11.81 -21.38 -11.44
CA SER A 247 11.36 -22.44 -10.53
C SER A 247 9.88 -22.74 -10.72
N GLU A 248 9.56 -23.82 -11.44
CA GLU A 248 8.20 -24.35 -11.58
C GLU A 248 7.52 -24.68 -10.22
N PRO A 249 8.20 -25.27 -9.21
CA PRO A 249 7.57 -25.49 -7.91
C PRO A 249 7.12 -24.21 -7.22
N LEU A 250 7.94 -23.14 -7.25
CA LEU A 250 7.56 -21.85 -6.69
C LEU A 250 6.44 -21.18 -7.48
N ALA A 251 6.44 -21.31 -8.81
CA ALA A 251 5.37 -20.79 -9.66
C ALA A 251 4.03 -21.48 -9.37
N THR A 252 4.03 -22.80 -9.20
CA THR A 252 2.84 -23.58 -8.82
C THR A 252 2.32 -23.16 -7.45
N GLU A 253 3.19 -23.07 -6.45
CA GLU A 253 2.79 -22.65 -5.10
C GLU A 253 2.28 -21.21 -5.06
N LEU A 254 2.83 -20.32 -5.90
CA LEU A 254 2.32 -18.94 -6.04
C LEU A 254 0.86 -18.93 -6.50
N VAL A 255 0.51 -19.75 -7.49
CA VAL A 255 -0.87 -19.89 -7.99
C VAL A 255 -1.80 -20.39 -6.88
N GLU A 256 -1.38 -21.42 -6.14
CA GLU A 256 -2.16 -21.95 -5.01
C GLU A 256 -2.34 -20.93 -3.88
N CYS A 257 -1.28 -20.20 -3.54
CA CYS A 257 -1.31 -19.16 -2.51
C CYS A 257 -2.25 -18.01 -2.91
N ARG A 258 -2.22 -17.57 -4.17
CA ARG A 258 -3.15 -16.56 -4.70
C ARG A 258 -4.58 -17.04 -4.58
N ARG A 259 -4.89 -18.26 -5.06
CA ARG A 259 -6.22 -18.85 -4.96
C ARG A 259 -6.71 -18.93 -3.51
N ALA A 260 -5.85 -19.34 -2.59
CA ALA A 260 -6.20 -19.43 -1.16
C ALA A 260 -6.52 -18.04 -0.55
N LEU A 261 -5.78 -17.00 -0.93
CA LEU A 261 -6.09 -15.62 -0.56
C LEU A 261 -7.43 -15.13 -1.14
N ASP A 262 -7.72 -15.48 -2.40
CA ASP A 262 -8.96 -15.05 -3.09
C ASP A 262 -10.20 -15.71 -2.48
N MET A 263 -10.06 -16.95 -2.00
CA MET A 263 -11.14 -17.71 -1.37
C MET A 263 -11.22 -17.52 0.16
N ALA A 264 -10.32 -16.72 0.76
CA ALA A 264 -10.26 -16.58 2.19
C ALA A 264 -11.46 -15.81 2.76
N THR A 265 -12.04 -16.34 3.81
CA THR A 265 -13.02 -15.64 4.64
C THR A 265 -12.31 -14.64 5.59
N PRO A 266 -13.01 -13.69 6.20
CA PRO A 266 -12.40 -12.79 7.20
C PRO A 266 -11.64 -13.54 8.31
N ASP A 267 -12.09 -14.72 8.72
CA ASP A 267 -11.47 -15.53 9.79
C ASP A 267 -10.21 -16.26 9.30
N SER A 268 -10.19 -16.74 8.06
CA SER A 268 -9.04 -17.44 7.47
C SER A 268 -8.03 -16.51 6.80
N MET A 269 -8.40 -15.26 6.52
CA MET A 269 -7.54 -14.28 5.86
C MET A 269 -6.19 -14.04 6.57
N PRO A 270 -6.11 -13.95 7.91
CA PRO A 270 -4.84 -13.79 8.61
C PRO A 270 -3.84 -14.91 8.30
N GLU A 271 -4.30 -16.16 8.24
CA GLU A 271 -3.46 -17.31 7.90
C GLU A 271 -2.98 -17.25 6.45
N GLN A 272 -3.86 -16.92 5.50
CA GLN A 272 -3.48 -16.81 4.09
C GLN A 272 -2.53 -15.63 3.83
N ARG A 273 -2.68 -14.53 4.56
CA ARG A 273 -1.74 -13.41 4.55
C ARG A 273 -0.36 -13.81 5.09
N ALA A 274 -0.32 -14.57 6.18
CA ALA A 274 0.91 -15.12 6.75
C ALA A 274 1.60 -16.06 5.76
N ARG A 275 0.83 -16.96 5.10
CA ARG A 275 1.32 -17.86 4.05
C ARG A 275 1.96 -17.10 2.89
N ALA A 276 1.31 -16.06 2.38
CA ALA A 276 1.85 -15.26 1.28
C ALA A 276 3.18 -14.56 1.64
N SER A 277 3.26 -13.98 2.84
CA SER A 277 4.49 -13.34 3.32
C SER A 277 5.63 -14.34 3.51
N GLN A 278 5.33 -15.56 3.98
CA GLN A 278 6.32 -16.64 4.10
C GLN A 278 6.78 -17.16 2.74
N LEU A 279 5.86 -17.30 1.77
CA LEU A 279 6.24 -17.68 0.41
C LEU A 279 7.22 -16.67 -0.19
N ALA A 280 6.95 -15.35 -0.02
CA ALA A 280 7.85 -14.31 -0.46
C ALA A 280 9.23 -14.42 0.21
N LEU A 281 9.27 -14.63 1.53
CA LEU A 281 10.52 -14.78 2.28
C LEU A 281 11.32 -16.00 1.81
N ARG A 282 10.67 -17.14 1.67
CA ARG A 282 11.31 -18.38 1.23
C ARG A 282 11.83 -18.27 -0.21
N ALA A 283 11.04 -17.75 -1.13
CA ALA A 283 11.44 -17.54 -2.51
C ALA A 283 12.64 -16.58 -2.62
N ALA A 284 12.63 -15.48 -1.86
CA ALA A 284 13.74 -14.53 -1.86
C ALA A 284 15.01 -15.10 -1.20
N THR A 285 14.87 -15.88 -0.13
CA THR A 285 16.00 -16.55 0.52
C THR A 285 16.61 -17.64 -0.40
N THR A 286 15.76 -18.38 -1.11
CA THR A 286 16.22 -19.34 -2.13
C THR A 286 17.02 -18.62 -3.22
N LEU A 287 16.58 -17.46 -3.68
CA LEU A 287 17.30 -16.66 -4.68
C LEU A 287 18.68 -16.20 -4.15
N VAL A 288 18.74 -15.78 -2.87
CA VAL A 288 20.03 -15.43 -2.24
C VAL A 288 20.99 -16.63 -2.21
N VAL A 289 20.50 -17.79 -1.79
CA VAL A 289 21.32 -19.02 -1.71
C VAL A 289 21.79 -19.45 -3.09
N SER A 290 20.92 -19.40 -4.11
CA SER A 290 21.26 -19.77 -5.49
C SER A 290 22.36 -18.91 -6.09
N GLY A 291 22.35 -17.61 -5.81
CA GLY A 291 23.35 -16.67 -6.34
C GLY A 291 24.66 -16.63 -5.54
N GLY A 292 24.71 -17.31 -4.38
CA GLY A 292 25.88 -17.37 -3.52
C GLY A 292 26.31 -15.98 -2.98
N GLY A 293 27.59 -15.81 -2.69
CA GLY A 293 28.11 -14.59 -2.05
C GLY A 293 27.83 -13.29 -2.80
N ARG A 294 27.69 -13.32 -4.11
CA ARG A 294 27.37 -12.16 -4.93
C ARG A 294 25.96 -11.60 -4.62
N SER A 295 25.05 -12.45 -4.18
CA SER A 295 23.68 -12.08 -3.83
C SER A 295 23.57 -11.05 -2.70
N ILE A 296 24.64 -10.84 -1.92
CA ILE A 296 24.68 -9.89 -0.79
C ILE A 296 25.19 -8.51 -1.21
N THR A 297 25.72 -8.35 -2.42
CA THR A 297 26.18 -7.05 -2.89
C THR A 297 24.99 -6.14 -3.24
N MET A 298 25.11 -4.84 -2.97
CA MET A 298 23.99 -3.88 -3.12
C MET A 298 23.54 -3.66 -4.57
N ASP A 299 24.36 -4.06 -5.54
CA ASP A 299 24.08 -4.05 -6.97
C ASP A 299 23.36 -5.33 -7.46
N HIS A 300 22.97 -6.24 -6.55
CA HIS A 300 22.29 -7.49 -6.89
C HIS A 300 20.84 -7.52 -6.39
N HIS A 301 19.91 -7.97 -7.25
CA HIS A 301 18.48 -7.99 -6.91
C HIS A 301 18.13 -8.94 -5.75
N ALA A 302 18.88 -10.01 -5.52
CA ALA A 302 18.56 -11.00 -4.50
C ALA A 302 18.50 -10.38 -3.09
N GLN A 303 19.51 -9.57 -2.69
CA GLN A 303 19.50 -8.89 -1.39
C GLN A 303 18.35 -7.87 -1.27
N ARG A 304 18.02 -7.16 -2.36
CA ARG A 304 16.87 -6.23 -2.38
C ARG A 304 15.58 -6.98 -2.13
N LEU A 305 15.31 -8.05 -2.90
CA LEU A 305 14.11 -8.87 -2.76
C LEU A 305 14.03 -9.54 -1.39
N ALA A 306 15.16 -9.96 -0.80
CA ALA A 306 15.19 -10.51 0.56
C ALA A 306 14.81 -9.46 1.62
N ARG A 307 15.29 -8.21 1.52
CA ARG A 307 14.87 -7.11 2.41
C ARG A 307 13.41 -6.74 2.20
N GLU A 308 12.94 -6.70 0.96
CA GLU A 308 11.53 -6.47 0.63
C GLU A 308 10.63 -7.57 1.21
N ALA A 309 11.03 -8.85 1.12
CA ALA A 309 10.29 -9.96 1.72
C ALA A 309 10.26 -9.86 3.25
N LEU A 310 11.36 -9.44 3.89
CA LEU A 310 11.40 -9.17 5.33
C LEU A 310 10.42 -8.06 5.73
N PHE A 311 10.34 -6.97 4.97
CA PHE A 311 9.36 -5.90 5.20
C PHE A 311 7.92 -6.41 5.12
N LEU A 312 7.62 -7.30 4.19
CA LEU A 312 6.27 -7.86 3.98
C LEU A 312 5.79 -8.77 5.12
N LEU A 313 6.68 -9.24 6.00
CA LEU A 313 6.28 -9.94 7.23
C LEU A 313 5.57 -9.01 8.22
N VAL A 314 5.88 -7.72 8.19
CA VAL A 314 5.32 -6.75 9.16
C VAL A 314 4.40 -5.72 8.53
N PHE A 315 4.36 -5.62 7.21
CA PHE A 315 3.49 -4.66 6.52
C PHE A 315 2.00 -5.02 6.63
N GLY A 316 1.21 -4.06 7.09
CA GLY A 316 -0.24 -4.27 7.29
C GLY A 316 -0.56 -5.39 8.30
N GLN A 317 0.35 -5.65 9.22
CA GLN A 317 0.22 -6.68 10.24
C GLN A 317 -0.87 -6.30 11.26
N THR A 318 -1.81 -7.21 11.45
CA THR A 318 -2.78 -7.18 12.56
C THR A 318 -2.35 -8.17 13.65
N PRO A 319 -2.91 -8.10 14.88
CA PRO A 319 -2.62 -9.11 15.91
C PRO A 319 -2.86 -10.55 15.43
N ALA A 320 -3.93 -10.79 14.66
CA ALA A 320 -4.22 -12.12 14.11
C ALA A 320 -3.20 -12.57 13.06
N ILE A 321 -2.78 -11.67 12.15
CA ILE A 321 -1.72 -11.97 11.17
C ILE A 321 -0.40 -12.26 11.88
N LYS A 322 -0.04 -11.46 12.91
CA LYS A 322 1.16 -11.70 13.71
C LYS A 322 1.14 -13.07 14.37
N ALA A 323 0.01 -13.45 14.99
CA ALA A 323 -0.13 -14.77 15.60
C ALA A 323 0.04 -15.91 14.58
N ALA A 324 -0.62 -15.81 13.42
CA ALA A 324 -0.49 -16.78 12.34
C ALA A 324 0.95 -16.89 11.82
N GLN A 325 1.65 -15.77 11.64
CA GLN A 325 3.05 -15.77 11.20
C GLN A 325 3.96 -16.43 12.22
N LEU A 326 3.81 -16.12 13.52
CA LEU A 326 4.63 -16.73 14.57
C LEU A 326 4.37 -18.23 14.69
N HIS A 327 3.11 -18.67 14.61
CA HIS A 327 2.75 -20.08 14.57
C HIS A 327 3.50 -20.80 13.43
N ARG A 328 3.39 -20.30 12.21
CA ARG A 328 4.05 -20.88 11.04
C ARG A 328 5.59 -20.90 11.15
N LEU A 329 6.20 -19.91 11.79
CA LEU A 329 7.65 -19.83 11.97
C LEU A 329 8.16 -20.81 13.03
N TYR A 330 7.37 -21.06 14.11
CA TYR A 330 7.78 -21.96 15.20
C TYR A 330 7.51 -23.42 14.88
N ASP A 331 6.37 -23.73 14.27
CA ASP A 331 5.93 -25.12 14.08
C ASP A 331 6.58 -25.77 12.85
N GLY A 332 7.37 -25.02 12.08
CA GLY A 332 8.12 -25.56 10.91
C GLY A 332 7.22 -26.18 9.85
N SER A 333 5.91 -25.90 9.87
CA SER A 333 4.96 -26.44 8.91
C SER A 333 5.24 -25.88 7.50
N HIS A 334 6.20 -26.48 6.85
CA HIS A 334 6.41 -26.42 5.42
C HIS A 334 5.48 -27.45 4.78
N GLY A 335 4.24 -27.08 4.56
CA GLY A 335 3.30 -27.82 3.75
C GLY A 335 3.30 -27.30 2.34
#